data_bc285759b4d5903e32de897db1181f9f
#
_entry.id   bc285759b4d5903e32de897db1181f9f
#
_cell.length_a   1.000
_cell.length_b   1.000
_cell.length_c   1.000
_cell.angle_alpha   90.00
_cell.angle_beta   90.00
_cell.angle_gamma   90.00
#
_symmetry.space_group_name_H-M   'P 1'
#
loop_
_entity.id
_entity.type
_entity.pdbx_description
1 polymer ?
#
loop_
_entity_poly.entity_id
_entity_poly.type
_entity_poly.pdbx_seq_one_letter_code
_entity_poly.pdbx_strand_id
1 'polypeptide(L)'
;MLRTPRLLLTLVTSLVLAATVHARAGRPAQSAIILATTTSTQDSGLLDVLVPRFEKERGIAIKVIAVGSGAALRMAARGDADVILVHAPAAERRYVEAGDLVDGRAVMHNDFVITGPGDDPAGIRALTSVNDVMRALATRGAFVSRGDDSGTHSQELALWAAARIDPRSIQRREETGQGMGATLSIADQRRAYTLTDRGTYLSLRRRLKLAILFQGDTSLRNLYHVYAVNPAKNPRIQRDAARTFIDFLVSPPIQQAIADFKRAEYGESLFFPDALPQ
;
A
#
# COMPACT_ATOMS: atom_id res chain seq x y z
N MET A 1 35.79 67.41 -76.31
CA MET A 1 36.09 65.98 -76.09
C MET A 1 35.73 65.68 -74.64
N LEU A 2 34.58 65.22 -74.36
CA LEU A 2 34.10 64.89 -73.01
C LEU A 2 33.91 63.39 -72.92
N ARG A 3 34.60 62.75 -72.01
CA ARG A 3 34.49 61.35 -71.64
C ARG A 3 33.49 61.19 -70.48
N THR A 4 32.39 60.45 -70.70
CA THR A 4 31.42 60.02 -69.70
C THR A 4 31.91 58.79 -68.93
N PRO A 5 31.81 58.72 -67.60
CA PRO A 5 32.06 57.51 -66.86
C PRO A 5 30.82 56.60 -66.80
N ARG A 6 30.98 55.35 -67.04
CA ARG A 6 29.97 54.29 -66.90
C ARG A 6 29.84 53.97 -65.42
N LEU A 7 28.62 54.11 -64.89
CA LEU A 7 28.26 53.69 -63.55
C LEU A 7 27.93 52.16 -63.59
N LEU A 8 28.72 51.35 -62.89
CA LEU A 8 28.42 49.93 -62.66
C LEU A 8 27.48 49.83 -61.48
N LEU A 9 26.26 49.34 -61.73
CA LEU A 9 25.26 49.04 -60.68
C LEU A 9 25.46 47.60 -60.25
N THR A 10 26.05 47.39 -59.07
CA THR A 10 26.18 46.05 -58.43
C THR A 10 24.92 45.75 -57.67
N LEU A 11 24.18 44.72 -58.16
CA LEU A 11 22.97 44.19 -57.50
C LEU A 11 23.41 43.24 -56.38
N VAL A 12 23.25 43.65 -55.15
CA VAL A 12 23.48 42.76 -53.98
C VAL A 12 22.19 42.01 -53.68
N THR A 13 22.14 40.77 -54.06
CA THR A 13 21.02 39.84 -53.71
C THR A 13 21.19 39.36 -52.27
N SER A 14 20.45 39.93 -51.33
CA SER A 14 20.39 39.47 -49.96
C SER A 14 19.53 38.21 -49.85
N LEU A 15 20.16 37.04 -49.67
CA LEU A 15 19.49 35.76 -49.38
C LEU A 15 19.05 35.73 -47.91
N VAL A 16 17.77 36.01 -47.64
CA VAL A 16 17.20 35.85 -46.31
C VAL A 16 16.97 34.39 -46.00
N LEU A 17 17.83 33.77 -45.21
CA LEU A 17 17.70 32.44 -44.73
C LEU A 17 16.66 32.43 -43.58
N ALA A 18 15.40 32.11 -43.90
CA ALA A 18 14.35 31.91 -42.89
C ALA A 18 14.64 30.64 -42.10
N ALA A 19 15.29 30.77 -40.93
CA ALA A 19 15.42 29.69 -39.97
C ALA A 19 14.03 29.40 -39.37
N THR A 20 13.37 28.33 -39.82
CA THR A 20 12.17 27.79 -39.20
C THR A 20 12.57 27.19 -37.84
N VAL A 21 12.40 27.97 -36.80
CA VAL A 21 12.46 27.48 -35.43
C VAL A 21 11.26 26.55 -35.24
N HIS A 22 11.48 25.24 -35.38
CA HIS A 22 10.53 24.24 -34.92
C HIS A 22 10.50 24.33 -33.39
N ALA A 23 9.55 25.06 -32.83
CA ALA A 23 9.20 24.98 -31.44
C ALA A 23 8.83 23.52 -31.18
N ARG A 24 9.74 22.79 -30.54
CA ARG A 24 9.44 21.48 -29.98
C ARG A 24 8.31 21.74 -28.98
N ALA A 25 7.08 21.43 -29.36
CA ALA A 25 5.95 21.41 -28.44
C ALA A 25 6.39 20.59 -27.24
N GLY A 26 6.67 21.24 -26.12
CA GLY A 26 7.04 20.58 -24.89
C GLY A 26 5.94 19.56 -24.61
N ARG A 27 6.32 18.30 -24.40
CA ARG A 27 5.38 17.28 -23.90
C ARG A 27 4.63 17.95 -22.74
N PRO A 28 3.27 17.97 -22.76
CA PRO A 28 2.54 18.52 -21.63
C PRO A 28 3.09 17.86 -20.38
N ALA A 29 3.37 18.69 -19.35
CA ALA A 29 3.88 18.18 -18.09
C ALA A 29 2.98 17.02 -17.67
N GLN A 30 3.57 15.83 -17.58
CA GLN A 30 2.85 14.59 -17.29
C GLN A 30 2.14 14.83 -15.96
N SER A 31 0.80 14.84 -15.95
CA SER A 31 0.04 15.05 -14.73
C SER A 31 0.43 13.95 -13.76
N ALA A 32 0.91 14.33 -12.59
CA ALA A 32 1.27 13.39 -11.54
C ALA A 32 0.15 13.36 -10.50
N ILE A 33 -0.30 12.16 -10.13
CA ILE A 33 -1.23 11.99 -9.00
C ILE A 33 -0.47 11.61 -7.73
N ILE A 34 -1.00 12.03 -6.60
CA ILE A 34 -0.48 11.66 -5.28
C ILE A 34 -1.27 10.45 -4.77
N LEU A 35 -0.58 9.31 -4.65
CA LEU A 35 -1.08 8.11 -3.99
C LEU A 35 -0.63 8.10 -2.53
N ALA A 36 -1.54 8.30 -1.57
CA ALA A 36 -1.25 8.04 -0.18
C ALA A 36 -1.57 6.57 0.16
N THR A 37 -0.63 5.88 0.78
CA THR A 37 -0.77 4.45 1.10
C THR A 37 -0.07 4.13 2.42
N THR A 38 0.06 2.84 2.75
CA THR A 38 0.70 2.41 4.00
C THR A 38 2.16 2.00 3.80
N THR A 39 2.95 2.13 4.86
CA THR A 39 4.34 1.66 4.86
C THR A 39 4.41 0.16 4.56
N SER A 40 3.50 -0.65 5.12
CA SER A 40 3.44 -2.08 4.84
C SER A 40 3.13 -2.40 3.37
N THR A 41 2.28 -1.59 2.71
CA THR A 41 2.02 -1.73 1.26
C THR A 41 3.29 -1.41 0.46
N GLN A 42 4.00 -0.33 0.80
CA GLN A 42 5.26 0.03 0.15
C GLN A 42 6.33 -1.03 0.39
N ASP A 43 6.51 -1.45 1.65
CA ASP A 43 7.56 -2.41 2.05
C ASP A 43 7.35 -3.80 1.45
N SER A 44 6.12 -4.16 1.07
CA SER A 44 5.83 -5.41 0.35
C SER A 44 6.53 -5.47 -1.03
N GLY A 45 6.81 -4.32 -1.62
CA GLY A 45 7.36 -4.18 -2.98
C GLY A 45 6.30 -4.30 -4.09
N LEU A 46 5.01 -4.46 -3.76
CA LEU A 46 3.96 -4.58 -4.77
C LEU A 46 3.85 -3.31 -5.63
N LEU A 47 3.96 -2.14 -5.01
CA LEU A 47 3.90 -0.87 -5.73
C LEU A 47 5.10 -0.64 -6.65
N ASP A 48 6.26 -1.24 -6.36
CA ASP A 48 7.44 -1.17 -7.23
C ASP A 48 7.22 -1.90 -8.58
N VAL A 49 6.23 -2.79 -8.63
CA VAL A 49 5.78 -3.47 -9.85
C VAL A 49 4.61 -2.75 -10.50
N LEU A 50 3.59 -2.37 -9.71
CA LEU A 50 2.33 -1.83 -10.26
C LEU A 50 2.46 -0.37 -10.71
N VAL A 51 3.19 0.48 -9.98
CA VAL A 51 3.33 1.90 -10.32
C VAL A 51 4.04 2.11 -11.65
N PRO A 52 5.24 1.54 -11.91
CA PRO A 52 5.89 1.70 -13.21
C PRO A 52 5.07 1.15 -14.38
N ARG A 53 4.32 0.07 -14.13
CA ARG A 53 3.42 -0.50 -15.14
C ARG A 53 2.28 0.47 -15.47
N PHE A 54 1.64 1.06 -14.47
CA PHE A 54 0.61 2.08 -14.67
C PHE A 54 1.13 3.29 -15.42
N GLU A 55 2.27 3.84 -15.00
CA GLU A 55 2.90 5.00 -15.63
C GLU A 55 3.22 4.75 -17.11
N LYS A 56 3.73 3.55 -17.41
CA LYS A 56 4.02 3.14 -18.79
C LYS A 56 2.74 2.99 -19.62
N GLU A 57 1.69 2.37 -19.08
CA GLU A 57 0.47 2.06 -19.82
C GLU A 57 -0.45 3.28 -19.98
N ARG A 58 -0.48 4.18 -19.00
CA ARG A 58 -1.42 5.31 -18.95
C ARG A 58 -0.77 6.67 -19.17
N GLY A 59 0.53 6.78 -19.09
CA GLY A 59 1.24 8.04 -19.27
C GLY A 59 0.98 9.03 -18.12
N ILE A 60 0.54 8.58 -16.94
CA ILE A 60 0.27 9.38 -15.75
C ILE A 60 1.29 8.98 -14.70
N ALA A 61 2.06 9.94 -14.19
CA ALA A 61 3.04 9.69 -13.13
C ALA A 61 2.35 9.55 -11.76
N ILE A 62 2.92 8.73 -10.86
CA ILE A 62 2.44 8.55 -9.50
C ILE A 62 3.52 8.94 -8.49
N LYS A 63 3.18 9.87 -7.59
CA LYS A 63 3.97 10.15 -6.40
C LYS A 63 3.40 9.36 -5.23
N VAL A 64 4.09 8.31 -4.82
CA VAL A 64 3.72 7.50 -3.66
C VAL A 64 4.14 8.20 -2.36
N ILE A 65 3.22 8.29 -1.40
CA ILE A 65 3.47 8.74 -0.03
C ILE A 65 3.04 7.63 0.91
N ALA A 66 4.03 6.90 1.44
CA ALA A 66 3.81 5.78 2.35
C ALA A 66 3.82 6.27 3.81
N VAL A 67 2.67 6.11 4.49
CA VAL A 67 2.46 6.51 5.88
C VAL A 67 1.58 5.47 6.59
N GLY A 68 1.14 5.70 7.83
CA GLY A 68 0.12 4.82 8.44
C GLY A 68 -1.28 5.05 7.84
N SER A 69 -2.16 4.03 7.85
CA SER A 69 -3.53 4.14 7.32
C SER A 69 -4.28 5.38 7.82
N GLY A 70 -4.20 5.68 9.12
CA GLY A 70 -4.83 6.87 9.69
C GLY A 70 -4.24 8.18 9.15
N ALA A 71 -2.94 8.24 8.87
CA ALA A 71 -2.30 9.40 8.28
C ALA A 71 -2.71 9.58 6.81
N ALA A 72 -2.78 8.48 6.03
CA ALA A 72 -3.28 8.51 4.64
C ALA A 72 -4.73 8.99 4.56
N LEU A 73 -5.60 8.50 5.46
CA LEU A 73 -6.99 8.95 5.57
C LEU A 73 -7.10 10.45 5.91
N ARG A 74 -6.27 10.95 6.83
CA ARG A 74 -6.21 12.39 7.12
C ARG A 74 -5.71 13.22 5.96
N MET A 75 -4.75 12.71 5.17
CA MET A 75 -4.30 13.37 3.93
C MET A 75 -5.47 13.50 2.93
N ALA A 76 -6.24 12.43 2.75
CA ALA A 76 -7.44 12.45 1.91
C ALA A 76 -8.45 13.52 2.37
N ALA A 77 -8.77 13.56 3.66
CA ALA A 77 -9.73 14.53 4.21
C ALA A 77 -9.29 16.00 4.01
N ARG A 78 -7.98 16.26 4.00
CA ARG A 78 -7.44 17.60 3.69
C ARG A 78 -7.29 17.89 2.19
N GLY A 79 -7.49 16.89 1.33
CA GLY A 79 -7.23 17.01 -0.11
C GLY A 79 -5.73 17.09 -0.46
N ASP A 80 -4.88 16.45 0.35
CA ASP A 80 -3.43 16.38 0.14
C ASP A 80 -3.01 15.14 -0.68
N ALA A 81 -3.97 14.33 -1.12
CA ALA A 81 -3.78 13.17 -2.00
C ALA A 81 -4.91 13.13 -3.03
N ASP A 82 -4.66 12.52 -4.18
CA ASP A 82 -5.66 12.30 -5.24
C ASP A 82 -6.36 10.95 -5.07
N VAL A 83 -5.61 9.95 -4.61
CA VAL A 83 -6.06 8.58 -4.41
C VAL A 83 -5.40 7.99 -3.17
N ILE A 84 -6.12 7.10 -2.47
CA ILE A 84 -5.54 6.35 -1.35
C ILE A 84 -5.71 4.85 -1.57
N LEU A 85 -4.72 4.07 -1.11
CA LEU A 85 -4.78 2.61 -1.02
C LEU A 85 -4.46 2.22 0.41
N VAL A 86 -5.46 1.77 1.15
CA VAL A 86 -5.41 1.55 2.60
C VAL A 86 -6.09 0.24 3.00
N HIS A 87 -5.87 -0.20 4.24
CA HIS A 87 -6.40 -1.46 4.76
C HIS A 87 -6.85 -1.32 6.21
N ALA A 88 -7.74 -0.37 6.46
CA ALA A 88 -8.33 -0.10 7.77
C ALA A 88 -9.85 0.12 7.66
N PRO A 89 -10.64 -0.91 7.27
CA PRO A 89 -12.06 -0.76 6.88
C PRO A 89 -12.92 -0.03 7.91
N ALA A 90 -12.67 -0.23 9.21
CA ALA A 90 -13.41 0.45 10.26
C ALA A 90 -13.14 1.97 10.29
N ALA A 91 -11.89 2.39 10.03
CA ALA A 91 -11.53 3.79 9.94
C ALA A 91 -12.01 4.41 8.61
N GLU A 92 -11.88 3.69 7.49
CA GLU A 92 -12.28 4.13 6.15
C GLU A 92 -13.74 4.54 6.09
N ARG A 93 -14.64 3.78 6.71
CA ARG A 93 -16.10 4.07 6.74
C ARG A 93 -16.39 5.49 7.18
N ARG A 94 -15.70 6.02 8.19
CA ARG A 94 -15.93 7.39 8.70
C ARG A 94 -15.63 8.45 7.64
N TYR A 95 -14.62 8.24 6.82
CA TYR A 95 -14.23 9.16 5.74
C TYR A 95 -15.13 9.03 4.51
N VAL A 96 -15.66 7.83 4.25
CA VAL A 96 -16.70 7.62 3.22
C VAL A 96 -17.99 8.30 3.63
N GLU A 97 -18.47 8.11 4.87
CA GLU A 97 -19.67 8.74 5.42
C GLU A 97 -19.54 10.28 5.50
N ALA A 98 -18.34 10.80 5.77
CA ALA A 98 -18.04 12.23 5.73
C ALA A 98 -17.93 12.81 4.31
N GLY A 99 -17.99 11.95 3.28
CA GLY A 99 -17.87 12.36 1.89
C GLY A 99 -16.45 12.77 1.49
N ASP A 100 -15.43 12.40 2.26
CA ASP A 100 -14.03 12.65 1.93
C ASP A 100 -13.51 11.71 0.84
N LEU A 101 -14.02 10.49 0.83
CA LEU A 101 -13.66 9.40 -0.07
C LEU A 101 -14.82 9.02 -0.98
N VAL A 102 -14.52 8.79 -2.25
CA VAL A 102 -15.49 8.41 -3.28
C VAL A 102 -14.92 7.29 -4.17
N ASP A 103 -15.76 6.69 -5.00
CA ASP A 103 -15.38 5.67 -6.01
C ASP A 103 -14.61 4.47 -5.42
N GLY A 104 -14.92 4.07 -4.18
CA GLY A 104 -14.22 3.00 -3.47
C GLY A 104 -14.35 1.63 -4.14
N ARG A 105 -13.24 0.87 -4.18
CA ARG A 105 -13.18 -0.52 -4.67
C ARG A 105 -12.34 -1.38 -3.74
N ALA A 106 -12.78 -2.63 -3.53
CA ALA A 106 -11.90 -3.68 -3.03
C ALA A 106 -10.84 -3.98 -4.10
N VAL A 107 -9.60 -4.13 -3.69
CA VAL A 107 -8.48 -4.42 -4.59
C VAL A 107 -7.95 -5.83 -4.34
N MET A 108 -7.62 -6.11 -3.11
CA MET A 108 -6.98 -7.35 -2.70
C MET A 108 -7.10 -7.54 -1.20
N HIS A 109 -6.77 -8.71 -0.72
CA HIS A 109 -6.45 -8.94 0.69
C HIS A 109 -5.13 -9.69 0.83
N ASN A 110 -4.48 -9.51 1.96
CA ASN A 110 -3.58 -10.51 2.51
C ASN A 110 -4.18 -10.99 3.83
N ASP A 111 -3.48 -11.86 4.53
CA ASP A 111 -3.93 -12.31 5.83
C ASP A 111 -2.89 -11.99 6.92
N PHE A 112 -3.41 -11.81 8.09
CA PHE A 112 -2.62 -11.90 9.31
C PHE A 112 -2.48 -13.37 9.70
N VAL A 113 -1.35 -13.67 10.32
CA VAL A 113 -1.06 -14.98 10.89
C VAL A 113 -0.58 -14.79 12.33
N ILE A 114 -0.85 -15.76 13.17
CA ILE A 114 -0.26 -15.79 14.51
C ILE A 114 0.91 -16.75 14.48
N THR A 115 2.09 -16.18 14.72
CA THR A 115 3.35 -16.93 14.79
C THR A 115 3.75 -17.15 16.23
N GLY A 116 4.55 -18.19 16.46
CA GLY A 116 5.06 -18.53 17.79
C GLY A 116 6.10 -19.63 17.75
N PRO A 117 6.62 -20.05 18.93
CA PRO A 117 7.57 -21.14 19.04
C PRO A 117 7.04 -22.43 18.42
N GLY A 118 7.89 -23.17 17.70
CA GLY A 118 7.46 -24.35 16.95
C GLY A 118 6.89 -25.50 17.84
N ASP A 119 7.27 -25.52 19.13
CA ASP A 119 6.76 -26.45 20.16
C ASP A 119 5.41 -26.04 20.74
N ASP A 120 4.91 -24.85 20.40
CA ASP A 120 3.57 -24.35 20.73
C ASP A 120 3.13 -24.53 22.20
N PRO A 121 3.84 -23.94 23.17
CA PRO A 121 3.53 -24.14 24.59
C PRO A 121 2.12 -23.66 25.01
N ALA A 122 1.50 -22.75 24.25
CA ALA A 122 0.12 -22.32 24.49
C ALA A 122 -0.93 -23.25 23.83
N GLY A 123 -0.51 -24.17 22.96
CA GLY A 123 -1.39 -25.15 22.30
C GLY A 123 -2.38 -24.53 21.34
N ILE A 124 -2.00 -23.45 20.63
CA ILE A 124 -2.92 -22.72 19.76
C ILE A 124 -3.12 -23.41 18.40
N ARG A 125 -2.19 -24.25 17.98
CA ARG A 125 -2.25 -24.95 16.69
C ARG A 125 -3.48 -25.86 16.54
N ALA A 126 -3.96 -26.41 17.65
CA ALA A 126 -5.12 -27.29 17.68
C ALA A 126 -6.46 -26.54 17.71
N LEU A 127 -6.44 -25.21 17.83
CA LEU A 127 -7.65 -24.40 17.95
C LEU A 127 -8.15 -24.01 16.54
N THR A 128 -9.46 -23.83 16.42
CA THR A 128 -10.13 -23.53 15.15
C THR A 128 -10.74 -22.12 15.12
N SER A 129 -10.79 -21.44 16.26
CA SER A 129 -11.34 -20.08 16.40
C SER A 129 -10.26 -19.13 16.87
N VAL A 130 -10.13 -17.97 16.23
CA VAL A 130 -9.19 -16.92 16.65
C VAL A 130 -9.50 -16.43 18.07
N ASN A 131 -10.76 -16.40 18.50
CA ASN A 131 -11.12 -16.00 19.85
C ASN A 131 -10.57 -16.97 20.90
N ASP A 132 -10.58 -18.27 20.63
CA ASP A 132 -10.02 -19.28 21.53
C ASP A 132 -8.48 -19.20 21.55
N VAL A 133 -7.87 -18.91 20.41
CA VAL A 133 -6.43 -18.63 20.29
C VAL A 133 -6.05 -17.45 21.18
N MET A 134 -6.76 -16.34 21.07
CA MET A 134 -6.48 -15.14 21.88
C MET A 134 -6.65 -15.44 23.38
N ARG A 135 -7.67 -16.19 23.80
CA ARG A 135 -7.85 -16.62 25.20
C ARG A 135 -6.70 -17.52 25.68
N ALA A 136 -6.25 -18.44 24.85
CA ALA A 136 -5.11 -19.30 25.18
C ALA A 136 -3.83 -18.48 25.31
N LEU A 137 -3.59 -17.53 24.43
CA LEU A 137 -2.43 -16.63 24.48
C LEU A 137 -2.46 -15.75 25.73
N ALA A 138 -3.61 -15.22 26.11
CA ALA A 138 -3.74 -14.38 27.30
C ALA A 138 -3.36 -15.10 28.60
N THR A 139 -3.59 -16.42 28.66
CA THR A 139 -3.40 -17.21 29.89
C THR A 139 -2.11 -18.03 29.89
N ARG A 140 -1.68 -18.54 28.74
CA ARG A 140 -0.59 -19.51 28.62
C ARG A 140 0.58 -19.03 27.76
N GLY A 141 0.34 -18.03 26.89
CA GLY A 141 1.34 -17.52 25.97
C GLY A 141 2.15 -16.34 26.52
N ALA A 142 3.38 -16.17 26.06
CA ALA A 142 4.05 -14.89 26.07
C ALA A 142 3.74 -14.22 24.72
N PHE A 143 3.28 -12.99 24.72
CA PHE A 143 2.85 -12.29 23.51
C PHE A 143 3.62 -10.99 23.31
N VAL A 144 4.15 -10.80 22.11
CA VAL A 144 4.84 -9.57 21.71
C VAL A 144 3.95 -8.81 20.74
N SER A 145 3.56 -7.61 21.16
CA SER A 145 2.75 -6.67 20.39
C SER A 145 3.63 -5.65 19.69
N ARG A 146 3.15 -5.12 18.58
CA ARG A 146 3.79 -3.97 17.96
C ARG A 146 3.70 -2.70 18.82
N GLY A 147 2.54 -2.41 19.40
CA GLY A 147 2.36 -1.25 20.27
C GLY A 147 2.64 0.11 19.61
N ASP A 148 2.44 0.26 18.28
CA ASP A 148 2.88 1.40 17.47
C ASP A 148 1.75 2.09 16.70
N ASP A 149 0.50 1.82 17.05
CA ASP A 149 -0.71 2.33 16.40
C ASP A 149 -0.81 2.01 14.89
N SER A 150 -0.06 1.01 14.42
CA SER A 150 -0.13 0.52 13.05
C SER A 150 -1.41 -0.28 12.76
N GLY A 151 -1.64 -0.61 11.48
CA GLY A 151 -2.73 -1.50 11.09
C GLY A 151 -2.67 -2.88 11.77
N THR A 152 -1.48 -3.46 11.93
CA THR A 152 -1.28 -4.72 12.67
C THR A 152 -1.61 -4.57 14.15
N HIS A 153 -1.18 -3.47 14.79
CA HIS A 153 -1.53 -3.20 16.19
C HIS A 153 -3.05 -2.98 16.35
N SER A 154 -3.66 -2.22 15.45
CA SER A 154 -5.13 -2.03 15.46
C SER A 154 -5.87 -3.36 15.30
N GLN A 155 -5.40 -4.25 14.44
CA GLN A 155 -5.96 -5.60 14.25
C GLN A 155 -5.79 -6.45 15.51
N GLU A 156 -4.62 -6.44 16.13
CA GLU A 156 -4.36 -7.13 17.40
C GLU A 156 -5.35 -6.70 18.47
N LEU A 157 -5.52 -5.38 18.67
CA LEU A 157 -6.47 -4.83 19.64
C LEU A 157 -7.92 -5.24 19.35
N ALA A 158 -8.31 -5.28 18.07
CA ALA A 158 -9.63 -5.76 17.66
C ALA A 158 -9.83 -7.25 17.98
N LEU A 159 -8.82 -8.08 17.80
CA LEU A 159 -8.86 -9.50 18.17
C LEU A 159 -8.96 -9.71 19.67
N TRP A 160 -8.21 -8.95 20.47
CA TRP A 160 -8.34 -8.98 21.95
C TRP A 160 -9.74 -8.58 22.38
N ALA A 161 -10.30 -7.51 21.81
CA ALA A 161 -11.64 -7.04 22.13
C ALA A 161 -12.73 -8.07 21.74
N ALA A 162 -12.61 -8.71 20.57
CA ALA A 162 -13.52 -9.76 20.13
C ALA A 162 -13.48 -10.99 21.07
N ALA A 163 -12.30 -11.33 21.60
CA ALA A 163 -12.13 -12.37 22.62
C ALA A 163 -12.59 -11.95 24.03
N ARG A 164 -13.01 -10.68 24.21
CA ARG A 164 -13.41 -10.06 25.49
C ARG A 164 -12.26 -10.02 26.51
N ILE A 165 -11.06 -9.68 26.05
CA ILE A 165 -9.85 -9.59 26.87
C ILE A 165 -9.34 -8.14 26.79
N ASP A 166 -9.06 -7.55 27.97
CA ASP A 166 -8.28 -6.31 28.03
C ASP A 166 -6.80 -6.65 27.87
N PRO A 167 -6.13 -6.22 26.81
CA PRO A 167 -4.72 -6.54 26.57
C PRO A 167 -3.79 -6.04 27.68
N ARG A 168 -4.20 -5.01 28.44
CA ARG A 168 -3.45 -4.49 29.59
C ARG A 168 -3.45 -5.44 30.79
N SER A 169 -4.40 -6.38 30.85
CA SER A 169 -4.49 -7.38 31.91
C SER A 169 -3.58 -8.60 31.66
N ILE A 170 -2.98 -8.71 30.48
CA ILE A 170 -2.16 -9.87 30.09
C ILE A 170 -0.74 -9.70 30.66
N GLN A 171 -0.41 -10.51 31.68
CA GLN A 171 0.86 -10.38 32.40
C GLN A 171 2.11 -10.62 31.55
N ARG A 172 2.01 -11.46 30.50
CA ARG A 172 3.13 -11.82 29.63
C ARG A 172 3.01 -11.18 28.24
N ARG A 173 2.44 -9.99 28.18
CA ARG A 173 2.37 -9.17 26.97
C ARG A 173 3.38 -8.02 27.06
N GLU A 174 4.17 -7.86 26.01
CA GLU A 174 5.18 -6.80 25.86
C GLU A 174 4.89 -6.02 24.58
N GLU A 175 4.98 -4.71 24.64
CA GLU A 175 4.87 -3.81 23.48
C GLU A 175 6.27 -3.36 23.04
N THR A 176 6.55 -3.47 21.73
CA THR A 176 7.88 -3.12 21.20
C THR A 176 7.99 -1.66 20.77
N GLY A 177 6.88 -1.04 20.35
CA GLY A 177 6.89 0.26 19.70
C GLY A 177 7.62 0.26 18.35
N GLN A 178 7.85 -0.93 17.75
CA GLN A 178 8.69 -1.12 16.58
C GLN A 178 7.90 -1.61 15.36
N GLY A 179 8.50 -1.47 14.16
CA GLY A 179 7.96 -2.06 12.94
C GLY A 179 7.89 -3.60 12.99
N MET A 180 7.10 -4.21 12.09
CA MET A 180 6.76 -5.64 12.15
C MET A 180 7.99 -6.56 12.10
N GLY A 181 8.98 -6.23 11.28
CA GLY A 181 10.20 -7.04 11.17
C GLY A 181 11.01 -7.08 12.46
N ALA A 182 11.14 -5.94 13.15
CA ALA A 182 11.79 -5.87 14.46
C ALA A 182 10.96 -6.61 15.52
N THR A 183 9.64 -6.45 15.52
CA THR A 183 8.71 -7.16 16.41
C THR A 183 8.83 -8.67 16.27
N LEU A 184 8.86 -9.20 15.04
CA LEU A 184 9.09 -10.62 14.76
C LEU A 184 10.42 -11.11 15.32
N SER A 185 11.49 -10.32 15.14
CA SER A 185 12.84 -10.68 15.66
C SER A 185 12.85 -10.71 17.19
N ILE A 186 12.17 -9.78 17.85
CA ILE A 186 12.03 -9.76 19.32
C ILE A 186 11.19 -10.96 19.79
N ALA A 187 10.06 -11.25 19.12
CA ALA A 187 9.24 -12.41 19.45
C ALA A 187 10.02 -13.72 19.30
N ASP A 188 10.85 -13.85 18.26
CA ASP A 188 11.73 -15.02 18.06
C ASP A 188 12.73 -15.19 19.21
N GLN A 189 13.43 -14.13 19.60
CA GLN A 189 14.38 -14.15 20.72
C GLN A 189 13.71 -14.48 22.05
N ARG A 190 12.49 -13.99 22.26
CA ARG A 190 11.69 -14.22 23.48
C ARG A 190 10.95 -15.56 23.47
N ARG A 191 10.98 -16.30 22.37
CA ARG A 191 10.14 -17.48 22.16
C ARG A 191 8.67 -17.17 22.46
N ALA A 192 8.20 -16.04 21.95
CA ALA A 192 6.87 -15.52 22.18
C ALA A 192 5.99 -15.60 20.92
N TYR A 193 4.70 -15.47 21.10
CA TYR A 193 3.73 -15.35 20.03
C TYR A 193 3.61 -13.90 19.58
N THR A 194 3.27 -13.70 18.31
CA THR A 194 2.96 -12.37 17.77
C THR A 194 2.01 -12.46 16.58
N LEU A 195 1.20 -11.42 16.40
CA LEU A 195 0.41 -11.22 15.20
C LEU A 195 1.29 -10.54 14.15
N THR A 196 1.29 -11.06 12.94
CA THR A 196 2.03 -10.46 11.82
C THR A 196 1.25 -10.62 10.53
N ASP A 197 1.46 -9.73 9.56
CA ASP A 197 1.07 -10.01 8.19
C ASP A 197 1.94 -11.13 7.61
N ARG A 198 1.33 -11.98 6.76
CA ARG A 198 2.02 -13.13 6.15
C ARG A 198 3.23 -12.70 5.33
N GLY A 199 3.14 -11.58 4.60
CA GLY A 199 4.21 -11.10 3.75
C GLY A 199 5.49 -10.80 4.52
N THR A 200 5.38 -10.07 5.64
CA THR A 200 6.53 -9.78 6.50
C THR A 200 7.11 -11.06 7.11
N TYR A 201 6.27 -11.98 7.58
CA TYR A 201 6.75 -13.27 8.08
C TYR A 201 7.53 -14.04 6.99
N LEU A 202 6.98 -14.17 5.79
CA LEU A 202 7.61 -14.93 4.70
C LEU A 202 8.95 -14.33 4.28
N SER A 203 9.06 -13.02 4.26
CA SER A 203 10.31 -12.33 3.92
C SER A 203 11.44 -12.62 4.94
N LEU A 204 11.08 -12.90 6.18
CA LEU A 204 12.02 -13.12 7.28
C LEU A 204 12.14 -14.59 7.71
N ARG A 205 11.24 -15.48 7.27
CA ARG A 205 11.09 -16.86 7.79
C ARG A 205 12.39 -17.67 7.86
N ARG A 206 13.31 -17.42 6.91
CA ARG A 206 14.61 -18.13 6.90
C ARG A 206 15.54 -17.73 8.05
N ARG A 207 15.25 -16.61 8.71
CA ARG A 207 16.04 -16.06 9.84
C ARG A 207 15.33 -16.26 11.17
N LEU A 208 14.10 -16.77 11.16
CA LEU A 208 13.25 -16.95 12.34
C LEU A 208 13.10 -18.43 12.66
N LYS A 209 13.01 -18.73 13.95
CA LYS A 209 12.63 -20.04 14.49
C LYS A 209 11.12 -20.13 14.74
N LEU A 210 10.43 -19.00 14.66
CA LEU A 210 8.97 -18.95 14.77
C LEU A 210 8.31 -19.68 13.60
N ALA A 211 7.22 -20.36 13.90
CA ALA A 211 6.34 -21.00 12.90
C ALA A 211 4.98 -20.29 12.85
N ILE A 212 4.27 -20.37 11.73
CA ILE A 212 2.85 -20.03 11.70
C ILE A 212 2.11 -21.14 12.47
N LEU A 213 1.40 -20.72 13.49
CA LEU A 213 0.67 -21.63 14.37
C LEU A 213 -0.85 -21.52 14.21
N PHE A 214 -1.35 -20.35 13.76
CA PHE A 214 -2.75 -20.14 13.47
C PHE A 214 -2.93 -19.21 12.27
N GLN A 215 -3.87 -19.55 11.39
CA GLN A 215 -4.18 -18.84 10.13
C GLN A 215 -5.56 -19.24 9.61
N GLY A 216 -6.06 -18.54 8.59
CA GLY A 216 -7.24 -18.93 7.81
C GLY A 216 -8.58 -18.51 8.43
N ASP A 217 -8.61 -17.93 9.62
CA ASP A 217 -9.83 -17.33 10.18
C ASP A 217 -10.19 -16.06 9.39
N THR A 218 -11.49 -15.88 9.12
CA THR A 218 -11.97 -14.69 8.38
C THR A 218 -11.64 -13.37 9.05
N SER A 219 -11.55 -13.36 10.37
CA SER A 219 -11.13 -12.18 11.17
C SER A 219 -9.67 -11.80 10.96
N LEU A 220 -8.87 -12.68 10.37
CA LEU A 220 -7.47 -12.42 10.04
C LEU A 220 -7.28 -11.82 8.64
N ARG A 221 -8.35 -11.63 7.87
CA ARG A 221 -8.25 -10.99 6.56
C ARG A 221 -7.90 -9.51 6.70
N ASN A 222 -6.93 -9.09 5.93
CA ASN A 222 -6.47 -7.71 5.84
C ASN A 222 -6.88 -7.15 4.47
N LEU A 223 -8.05 -6.52 4.43
CA LEU A 223 -8.69 -6.05 3.20
C LEU A 223 -8.10 -4.71 2.76
N TYR A 224 -7.69 -4.61 1.52
CA TYR A 224 -7.16 -3.40 0.89
C TYR A 224 -8.21 -2.77 -0.01
N HIS A 225 -8.53 -1.52 0.27
CA HIS A 225 -9.41 -0.72 -0.56
C HIS A 225 -8.67 0.45 -1.18
N VAL A 226 -9.05 0.79 -2.41
CA VAL A 226 -8.65 2.01 -3.09
C VAL A 226 -9.82 2.97 -3.15
N TYR A 227 -9.56 4.27 -2.95
CA TYR A 227 -10.56 5.33 -3.02
C TYR A 227 -9.99 6.53 -3.76
N ALA A 228 -10.80 7.20 -4.57
CA ALA A 228 -10.50 8.54 -4.99
C ALA A 228 -10.82 9.53 -3.85
N VAL A 229 -10.03 10.57 -3.72
CA VAL A 229 -10.35 11.68 -2.82
C VAL A 229 -11.42 12.55 -3.49
N ASN A 230 -12.40 13.01 -2.71
CA ASN A 230 -13.50 13.81 -3.23
C ASN A 230 -12.98 15.16 -3.75
N PRO A 231 -13.15 15.49 -5.04
CA PRO A 231 -12.66 16.75 -5.62
C PRO A 231 -13.27 18.01 -5.01
N ALA A 232 -14.42 17.89 -4.32
CA ALA A 232 -15.01 18.99 -3.57
C ALA A 232 -14.13 19.45 -2.39
N LYS A 233 -13.17 18.62 -1.94
CA LYS A 233 -12.24 18.96 -0.84
C LYS A 233 -11.11 19.89 -1.29
N ASN A 234 -10.65 19.74 -2.52
CA ASN A 234 -9.60 20.58 -3.08
C ASN A 234 -9.71 20.58 -4.62
N PRO A 235 -9.82 21.74 -5.28
CA PRO A 235 -9.94 21.81 -6.74
C PRO A 235 -8.70 21.31 -7.50
N ARG A 236 -7.58 21.07 -6.82
CA ARG A 236 -6.36 20.50 -7.42
C ARG A 236 -6.39 18.98 -7.55
N ILE A 237 -7.39 18.32 -6.95
CA ILE A 237 -7.53 16.85 -7.02
C ILE A 237 -7.79 16.43 -8.45
N GLN A 238 -6.95 15.53 -8.95
CA GLN A 238 -6.98 15.02 -10.30
C GLN A 238 -7.92 13.79 -10.40
N ARG A 239 -9.22 14.05 -10.32
CA ARG A 239 -10.26 13.00 -10.25
C ARG A 239 -10.15 11.96 -11.35
N ASP A 240 -10.03 12.39 -12.60
CA ASP A 240 -10.05 11.47 -13.74
C ASP A 240 -8.80 10.59 -13.77
N ALA A 241 -7.65 11.14 -13.40
CA ALA A 241 -6.42 10.39 -13.28
C ALA A 241 -6.48 9.41 -12.09
N ALA A 242 -7.08 9.80 -10.95
CA ALA A 242 -7.33 8.93 -9.81
C ALA A 242 -8.25 7.75 -10.18
N ARG A 243 -9.35 8.00 -10.90
CA ARG A 243 -10.23 6.94 -11.41
C ARG A 243 -9.51 6.01 -12.38
N THR A 244 -8.69 6.56 -13.27
CA THR A 244 -7.87 5.74 -14.18
C THR A 244 -6.96 4.79 -13.42
N PHE A 245 -6.40 5.22 -12.28
CA PHE A 245 -5.59 4.36 -11.43
C PHE A 245 -6.44 3.31 -10.70
N ILE A 246 -7.62 3.67 -10.21
CA ILE A 246 -8.56 2.72 -9.59
C ILE A 246 -8.96 1.64 -10.59
N ASP A 247 -9.39 2.03 -11.82
CA ASP A 247 -9.77 1.11 -12.87
C ASP A 247 -8.61 0.20 -13.30
N PHE A 248 -7.38 0.72 -13.31
CA PHE A 248 -6.18 -0.08 -13.55
C PHE A 248 -6.01 -1.15 -12.47
N LEU A 249 -6.08 -0.79 -11.17
CA LEU A 249 -5.88 -1.74 -10.08
C LEU A 249 -6.90 -2.88 -10.08
N VAL A 250 -8.15 -2.61 -10.46
CA VAL A 250 -9.23 -3.62 -10.49
C VAL A 250 -9.33 -4.37 -11.82
N SER A 251 -8.50 -4.03 -12.81
CA SER A 251 -8.53 -4.69 -14.11
C SER A 251 -8.02 -6.13 -14.02
N PRO A 252 -8.58 -7.09 -14.82
CA PRO A 252 -8.19 -8.49 -14.74
C PRO A 252 -6.69 -8.76 -14.90
N PRO A 253 -5.94 -8.09 -15.80
CA PRO A 253 -4.50 -8.31 -15.93
C PRO A 253 -3.70 -7.86 -14.70
N ILE A 254 -4.17 -6.85 -13.96
CA ILE A 254 -3.52 -6.37 -12.75
C ILE A 254 -3.90 -7.23 -11.55
N GLN A 255 -5.14 -7.66 -11.47
CA GLN A 255 -5.59 -8.61 -10.45
C GLN A 255 -4.82 -9.95 -10.56
N GLN A 256 -4.55 -10.43 -11.77
CA GLN A 256 -3.68 -11.59 -11.98
C GLN A 256 -2.24 -11.30 -11.54
N ALA A 257 -1.69 -10.13 -11.87
CA ALA A 257 -0.35 -9.73 -11.42
C ALA A 257 -0.24 -9.65 -9.88
N ILE A 258 -1.31 -9.22 -9.21
CA ILE A 258 -1.41 -9.23 -7.73
C ILE A 258 -1.38 -10.67 -7.20
N ALA A 259 -2.15 -11.58 -7.79
CA ALA A 259 -2.19 -13.00 -7.40
C ALA A 259 -0.84 -13.71 -7.57
N ASP A 260 -0.10 -13.36 -8.62
CA ASP A 260 1.19 -13.98 -8.94
C ASP A 260 2.38 -13.30 -8.25
N PHE A 261 2.15 -12.15 -7.58
CA PHE A 261 3.21 -11.37 -6.97
C PHE A 261 4.00 -12.19 -5.95
N LYS A 262 5.31 -12.33 -6.19
CA LYS A 262 6.27 -13.10 -5.39
C LYS A 262 5.91 -14.57 -5.13
N ARG A 263 4.92 -15.11 -5.82
CA ARG A 263 4.52 -16.51 -5.66
C ARG A 263 5.65 -17.49 -5.95
N ALA A 264 6.47 -17.21 -6.96
CA ALA A 264 7.63 -18.03 -7.27
C ALA A 264 8.72 -17.97 -6.19
N GLU A 265 8.86 -16.82 -5.51
CA GLU A 265 9.85 -16.60 -4.45
C GLU A 265 9.46 -17.31 -3.13
N TYR A 266 8.18 -17.26 -2.76
CA TYR A 266 7.70 -17.75 -1.47
C TYR A 266 6.97 -19.09 -1.54
N GLY A 267 6.62 -19.58 -2.76
CA GLY A 267 5.84 -20.80 -2.96
C GLY A 267 4.33 -20.64 -2.73
N GLU A 268 3.90 -19.42 -2.33
CA GLU A 268 2.50 -19.07 -2.09
C GLU A 268 2.25 -17.59 -2.44
N SER A 269 0.98 -17.23 -2.69
CA SER A 269 0.58 -15.86 -2.98
C SER A 269 0.65 -15.00 -1.71
N LEU A 270 1.21 -13.79 -1.84
CA LEU A 270 1.22 -12.80 -0.75
C LEU A 270 -0.07 -12.00 -0.69
N PHE A 271 -0.70 -11.80 -1.83
CA PHE A 271 -1.96 -11.08 -1.97
C PHE A 271 -2.94 -11.91 -2.78
N PHE A 272 -4.20 -11.81 -2.42
CA PHE A 272 -5.32 -12.46 -3.09
C PHE A 272 -6.19 -11.38 -3.73
N PRO A 273 -6.49 -11.45 -5.03
CA PRO A 273 -7.30 -10.45 -5.72
C PRO A 273 -8.76 -10.48 -5.23
N ASP A 274 -9.35 -9.30 -5.00
CA ASP A 274 -10.75 -9.16 -4.55
C ASP A 274 -11.65 -8.47 -5.59
N ALA A 275 -11.10 -8.03 -6.71
CA ALA A 275 -11.87 -7.41 -7.78
C ALA A 275 -12.20 -8.36 -8.94
N LEU A 276 -11.70 -9.60 -8.94
CA LEU A 276 -12.12 -10.61 -9.89
C LEU A 276 -13.51 -11.15 -9.50
N PRO A 277 -14.39 -11.46 -10.47
CA PRO A 277 -15.61 -12.22 -10.19
C PRO A 277 -15.23 -13.56 -9.51
N GLN A 278 -15.90 -13.85 -8.41
CA GLN A 278 -15.77 -15.16 -7.72
C GLN A 278 -16.49 -16.24 -8.50
#